data_b246ab4d1b98b6fe2cd475bae05d57bb
#
_entry.id   b246ab4d1b98b6fe2cd475bae05d57bb
#
_cell.length_a   1.000
_cell.length_b   1.000
_cell.length_c   1.000
_cell.angle_alpha   90.00
_cell.angle_beta   90.00
_cell.angle_gamma   90.00
#
_symmetry.space_group_name_H-M   'P 1'
#
loop_
_entity.id
_entity.type
_entity.pdbx_description
1 polymer ?
#
loop_
_entity_poly.entity_id
_entity_poly.type
_entity_poly.pdbx_seq_one_letter_code
_entity_poly.pdbx_strand_id
1 'polypeptide(L)'
;MVTVRVQTGRDGWVCDVSVVHGGHTSTHTVTVSRRDLARWGTGDDAAAVEDLVSRSFGFLLDREPPNSILPRFDLSVIPRYFPEYDLQFKR
;
A
#
# COMPACT_ATOMS: atom_id res chain seq x y z
N MET A 1 9.69 4.35 9.17
CA MET A 1 8.59 5.34 9.06
C MET A 1 8.03 5.31 7.64
N VAL A 2 6.73 5.25 7.52
CA VAL A 2 6.02 5.26 6.24
C VAL A 2 5.10 6.47 6.20
N THR A 3 5.23 7.29 5.16
CA THR A 3 4.39 8.47 4.95
C THR A 3 3.63 8.28 3.64
N VAL A 4 2.32 8.44 3.68
CA VAL A 4 1.45 8.22 2.52
C VAL A 4 0.71 9.51 2.18
N ARG A 5 0.78 9.91 0.90
CA ARG A 5 -0.02 11.03 0.38
C ARG A 5 -1.02 10.46 -0.61
N VAL A 6 -2.28 10.70 -0.37
CA VAL A 6 -3.36 10.16 -1.19
C VAL A 6 -3.90 11.22 -2.13
N GLN A 7 -4.01 10.88 -3.42
CA GLN A 7 -4.63 11.73 -4.43
C GLN A 7 -5.78 10.96 -5.05
N THR A 8 -6.90 11.62 -5.27
CA THR A 8 -8.05 11.02 -5.93
C THR A 8 -7.74 10.83 -7.41
N GLY A 9 -7.94 9.62 -7.88
CA GLY A 9 -7.81 9.28 -9.30
C GLY A 9 -9.17 9.05 -9.92
N ARG A 10 -9.17 8.68 -11.21
CA ARG A 10 -10.42 8.48 -11.95
C ARG A 10 -11.24 7.32 -11.39
N ASP A 11 -10.60 6.18 -11.15
CA ASP A 11 -11.27 4.96 -10.72
C ASP A 11 -10.78 4.48 -9.35
N GLY A 12 -10.22 5.38 -8.57
CA GLY A 12 -9.66 5.03 -7.28
C GLY A 12 -8.72 6.12 -6.81
N TRP A 13 -7.56 5.71 -6.30
CA TRP A 13 -6.59 6.64 -5.72
C TRP A 13 -5.18 6.33 -6.18
N VAL A 14 -4.35 7.38 -6.18
CA VAL A 14 -2.92 7.26 -6.42
C VAL A 14 -2.22 7.75 -5.16
N CYS A 15 -1.33 6.92 -4.62
CA CYS A 15 -0.64 7.22 -3.37
C CYS A 15 0.85 7.37 -3.63
N ASP A 16 1.43 8.49 -3.14
CA ASP A 16 2.87 8.66 -3.08
C ASP A 16 3.34 8.24 -1.70
N VAL A 17 4.22 7.27 -1.65
CA VAL A 17 4.68 6.66 -0.39
C VAL A 17 6.17 6.91 -0.22
N SER A 18 6.53 7.45 0.94
CA SER A 18 7.92 7.62 1.34
C SER A 18 8.22 6.67 2.48
N VAL A 19 9.29 5.92 2.37
CA VAL A 19 9.72 4.95 3.37
C VAL A 19 11.09 5.31 3.89
N VAL A 20 11.23 5.43 5.20
CA VAL A 20 12.54 5.52 5.87
C VAL A 20 12.63 4.34 6.81
N HIS A 21 13.54 3.42 6.53
CA HIS A 21 13.63 2.15 7.26
C HIS A 21 15.05 1.64 7.23
N GLY A 22 15.61 1.38 8.41
CA GLY A 22 16.95 0.81 8.53
C GLY A 22 18.04 1.66 7.88
N GLY A 23 17.91 2.99 7.91
CA GLY A 23 18.88 3.89 7.30
C GLY A 23 18.71 4.06 5.79
N HIS A 24 17.70 3.42 5.20
CA HIS A 24 17.40 3.52 3.77
C HIS A 24 16.14 4.35 3.56
N THR A 25 16.13 5.10 2.45
CA THR A 25 14.97 5.90 2.05
C THR A 25 14.53 5.45 0.66
N SER A 26 13.26 5.22 0.48
CA SER A 26 12.71 4.88 -0.83
C SER A 26 11.38 5.59 -1.04
N THR A 27 10.99 5.76 -2.32
CA THR A 27 9.71 6.35 -2.68
C THR A 27 8.99 5.41 -3.64
N HIS A 28 7.67 5.37 -3.52
CA HIS A 28 6.86 4.47 -4.30
C HIS A 28 5.57 5.15 -4.71
N THR A 29 5.04 4.76 -5.86
CA THR A 29 3.71 5.19 -6.30
C THR A 29 2.82 3.96 -6.32
N VAL A 30 1.73 4.01 -5.57
CA VAL A 30 0.82 2.88 -5.41
C VAL A 30 -0.58 3.30 -5.84
N THR A 31 -1.20 2.53 -6.73
CA THR A 31 -2.60 2.75 -7.09
C THR A 31 -3.50 1.83 -6.26
N VAL A 32 -4.65 2.35 -5.86
CA VAL A 32 -5.65 1.59 -5.10
C VAL A 32 -6.99 1.75 -5.78
N SER A 33 -7.60 0.65 -6.19
CA SER A 33 -8.93 0.68 -6.77
C SER A 33 -10.00 0.73 -5.67
N ARG A 34 -11.19 1.21 -6.03
CA ARG A 34 -12.32 1.20 -5.10
C ARG A 34 -12.66 -0.21 -4.66
N ARG A 35 -12.52 -1.16 -5.56
CA ARG A 35 -12.75 -2.57 -5.30
C ARG A 35 -11.79 -3.10 -4.24
N ASP A 36 -10.50 -2.77 -4.35
CA ASP A 36 -9.50 -3.25 -3.40
C ASP A 36 -9.66 -2.57 -2.05
N LEU A 37 -10.03 -1.29 -2.02
CA LEU A 37 -10.33 -0.63 -0.77
C LEU A 37 -11.51 -1.30 -0.07
N ALA A 38 -12.55 -1.65 -0.81
CA ALA A 38 -13.71 -2.35 -0.24
C ALA A 38 -13.31 -3.72 0.31
N ARG A 39 -12.37 -4.39 -0.33
CA ARG A 39 -11.93 -5.73 0.06
C ARG A 39 -11.02 -5.71 1.30
N TRP A 40 -10.09 -4.78 1.36
CA TRP A 40 -9.00 -4.81 2.37
C TRP A 40 -8.99 -3.61 3.32
N GLY A 41 -9.65 -2.53 2.98
CA GLY A 41 -9.67 -1.34 3.82
C GLY A 41 -10.75 -1.37 4.87
N THR A 42 -10.74 -0.38 5.75
CA THR A 42 -11.71 -0.25 6.84
C THR A 42 -12.69 0.91 6.64
N GLY A 43 -12.75 1.46 5.45
CA GLY A 43 -13.62 2.59 5.11
C GLY A 43 -13.61 2.83 3.62
N ASP A 44 -14.13 3.97 3.19
CA ASP A 44 -14.30 4.28 1.78
C ASP A 44 -13.79 5.67 1.38
N ASP A 45 -13.05 6.32 2.25
CA ASP A 45 -12.53 7.67 2.00
C ASP A 45 -11.00 7.68 1.91
N ALA A 46 -10.43 8.88 1.69
CA ALA A 46 -8.99 9.04 1.57
C ALA A 46 -8.24 8.60 2.82
N ALA A 47 -8.81 8.83 4.01
CA ALA A 47 -8.19 8.40 5.25
C ALA A 47 -8.11 6.87 5.32
N ALA A 48 -9.12 6.17 4.83
CA ALA A 48 -9.11 4.71 4.78
C ALA A 48 -8.06 4.21 3.79
N VAL A 49 -7.87 4.90 2.67
CA VAL A 49 -6.82 4.56 1.69
C VAL A 49 -5.45 4.74 2.32
N GLU A 50 -5.22 5.87 2.99
CA GLU A 50 -3.95 6.14 3.66
C GLU A 50 -3.64 5.05 4.69
N ASP A 51 -4.61 4.69 5.50
CA ASP A 51 -4.46 3.63 6.50
C ASP A 51 -4.12 2.28 5.85
N LEU A 52 -4.86 1.91 4.80
CA LEU A 52 -4.64 0.64 4.11
C LEU A 52 -3.24 0.57 3.51
N VAL A 53 -2.82 1.62 2.81
CA VAL A 53 -1.50 1.64 2.17
C VAL A 53 -0.39 1.63 3.22
N SER A 54 -0.56 2.39 4.30
CA SER A 54 0.42 2.40 5.39
C SER A 54 0.59 1.02 6.01
N ARG A 55 -0.52 0.34 6.33
CA ARG A 55 -0.47 -1.02 6.88
C ARG A 55 0.11 -2.02 5.87
N SER A 56 -0.18 -1.82 4.59
CA SER A 56 0.37 -2.68 3.55
C SER A 56 1.88 -2.58 3.46
N PHE A 57 2.43 -1.37 3.62
CA PHE A 57 3.88 -1.21 3.65
C PHE A 57 4.49 -1.79 4.91
N GLY A 58 3.81 -1.74 6.04
CA GLY A 58 4.24 -2.47 7.23
C GLY A 58 4.37 -3.96 6.98
N PHE A 59 3.37 -4.52 6.29
CA PHE A 59 3.38 -5.93 5.88
C PHE A 59 4.58 -6.23 4.98
N LEU A 60 4.82 -5.38 3.97
CA LEU A 60 5.92 -5.58 3.03
C LEU A 60 7.28 -5.47 3.69
N LEU A 61 7.45 -4.48 4.57
CA LEU A 61 8.73 -4.24 5.26
C LEU A 61 9.10 -5.35 6.24
N ASP A 62 8.13 -6.12 6.70
CA ASP A 62 8.41 -7.32 7.51
C ASP A 62 9.00 -8.45 6.67
N ARG A 63 8.89 -8.37 5.35
CA ARG A 63 9.26 -9.46 4.44
C ARG A 63 10.41 -9.12 3.52
N GLU A 64 10.60 -7.82 3.21
CA GLU A 64 11.65 -7.41 2.28
C GLU A 64 12.13 -6.01 2.60
N PRO A 65 13.38 -5.69 2.25
CA PRO A 65 13.92 -4.34 2.47
C PRO A 65 13.27 -3.33 1.53
N PRO A 66 13.31 -2.02 1.88
CA PRO A 66 12.66 -0.98 1.07
C PRO A 66 13.07 -0.97 -0.40
N ASN A 67 14.33 -1.25 -0.70
CA ASN A 67 14.82 -1.22 -2.07
C ASN A 67 14.39 -2.43 -2.90
N SER A 68 13.77 -3.42 -2.28
CA SER A 68 13.19 -4.57 -2.99
C SER A 68 11.72 -4.36 -3.32
N ILE A 69 11.09 -3.36 -2.72
CA ILE A 69 9.70 -3.02 -3.02
C ILE A 69 9.66 -2.28 -4.35
N LEU A 70 8.75 -2.68 -5.24
CA LEU A 70 8.63 -2.05 -6.56
C LEU A 70 8.41 -0.53 -6.42
N PRO A 71 9.03 0.28 -7.28
CA PRO A 71 8.86 1.74 -7.22
C PRO A 71 7.46 2.18 -7.63
N ARG A 72 6.75 1.37 -8.42
CA ARG A 72 5.40 1.69 -8.86
C ARG A 72 4.62 0.40 -9.04
N PHE A 73 3.47 0.30 -8.37
CA PHE A 73 2.64 -0.90 -8.48
C PHE A 73 1.21 -0.60 -8.04
N ASP A 74 0.28 -1.45 -8.48
CA ASP A 74 -1.08 -1.45 -7.98
C ASP A 74 -1.14 -2.33 -6.72
N LEU A 75 -1.96 -1.95 -5.77
CA LEU A 75 -2.03 -2.67 -4.49
C LEU A 75 -2.35 -4.17 -4.70
N SER A 76 -3.10 -4.50 -5.74
CA SER A 76 -3.47 -5.88 -6.06
C SER A 76 -2.28 -6.77 -6.41
N VAL A 77 -1.12 -6.18 -6.65
CA VAL A 77 0.11 -6.95 -6.93
C VAL A 77 0.61 -7.66 -5.67
N ILE A 78 0.37 -7.10 -4.48
CA ILE A 78 0.90 -7.66 -3.24
C ILE A 78 0.49 -9.12 -3.03
N PRO A 79 -0.80 -9.49 -3.12
CA PRO A 79 -1.19 -10.88 -2.90
C PRO A 79 -0.68 -11.84 -3.98
N ARG A 80 -0.21 -11.35 -5.11
CA ARG A 80 0.41 -12.20 -6.12
C ARG A 80 1.77 -12.73 -5.66
N TYR A 81 2.51 -11.92 -4.91
CA TYR A 81 3.81 -12.32 -4.36
C TYR A 81 3.68 -12.91 -2.97
N PHE A 82 2.70 -12.43 -2.19
CA PHE A 82 2.49 -12.84 -0.81
C PHE A 82 1.01 -13.18 -0.62
N PRO A 83 0.60 -14.41 -0.94
CA PRO A 83 -0.82 -14.81 -0.84
C PRO A 83 -1.43 -14.58 0.55
N GLU A 84 -0.62 -14.62 1.61
CA GLU A 84 -1.09 -14.39 2.97
C GLU A 84 -1.59 -12.97 3.20
N TYR A 85 -1.25 -12.01 2.31
CA TYR A 85 -1.74 -10.65 2.41
C TYR A 85 -3.28 -10.62 2.40
N ASP A 86 -3.88 -11.34 1.46
CA ASP A 86 -5.34 -11.37 1.36
C ASP A 86 -5.98 -11.93 2.63
N LEU A 87 -5.37 -12.95 3.23
CA LEU A 87 -5.87 -13.54 4.45
C LEU A 87 -5.79 -12.58 5.64
N GLN A 88 -4.74 -11.77 5.71
CA GLN A 88 -4.56 -10.82 6.81
C GLN A 88 -5.39 -9.56 6.65
N PHE A 89 -5.61 -9.09 5.43
CA PHE A 89 -6.26 -7.81 5.18
C PHE A 89 -7.72 -7.93 4.77
N LYS A 90 -8.16 -9.10 4.38
CA LYS A 90 -9.54 -9.32 3.97
C LYS A 90 -10.50 -9.07 5.14
N ARG A 91 -11.57 -8.36 4.87
CA ARG A 91 -12.58 -7.99 5.86
C ARG A 91 -13.61 -9.09 6.09
#